data_a97526f36294fa321a127e12910d205c
#
_entry.id   a97526f36294fa321a127e12910d205c
#
_cell.length_a   1.000
_cell.length_b   1.000
_cell.length_c   1.000
_cell.angle_alpha   90.00
_cell.angle_beta   90.00
_cell.angle_gamma   90.00
#
_symmetry.space_group_name_H-M   'P 1'
#
loop_
_entity.id
_entity.type
_entity.pdbx_description
1 polymer ?
#
loop_
_entity_poly.entity_id
_entity_poly.type
_entity_poly.pdbx_seq_one_letter_code
_entity_poly.pdbx_strand_id
1 'polypeptide(L)'
;GGVLTEDSPLRPDSFYAQTKVDAERIVLSAKHADGTPLGTVLRLGAVYGARIKGNYRRLLLSLARGRFIPIGAGTNRRTLVYDKDVARAALLALRNPGVGGSVFNITDGRYHSMNNIIETLCDALGRRPPQLSLPLGPIRFLAGLIEDGAHLFSRTAPIVRATVDKYTEDVAVDGRKFCTQTGFVPKYDLAAGWRETVDEMRRSGDL
;
A
#
# COMPACT_ATOMS: atom_id res chain seq x y z
N GLY A 1 -6.89 -10.72 -11.69
CA GLY A 1 -5.91 -9.66 -11.63
C GLY A 1 -4.50 -10.21 -11.84
N GLY A 2 -3.75 -9.62 -12.77
CA GLY A 2 -2.36 -9.98 -13.01
C GLY A 2 -1.44 -9.36 -11.94
N VAL A 3 -0.17 -9.79 -11.93
CA VAL A 3 0.88 -9.16 -11.14
C VAL A 3 1.44 -7.96 -11.93
N LEU A 4 1.49 -6.79 -11.32
CA LEU A 4 2.04 -5.58 -11.92
C LEU A 4 3.57 -5.60 -11.79
N THR A 5 4.25 -5.29 -12.89
CA THR A 5 5.69 -5.10 -12.97
C THR A 5 6.03 -3.65 -13.29
N GLU A 6 7.31 -3.30 -13.36
CA GLU A 6 7.76 -1.98 -13.77
C GLU A 6 7.36 -1.62 -15.21
N ASP A 7 7.18 -2.64 -16.06
CA ASP A 7 6.80 -2.50 -17.47
C ASP A 7 5.27 -2.46 -17.69
N SER A 8 4.48 -2.63 -16.61
CA SER A 8 3.02 -2.54 -16.69
C SER A 8 2.58 -1.14 -17.07
N PRO A 9 1.56 -1.00 -17.95
CA PRO A 9 1.08 0.31 -18.40
C PRO A 9 0.61 1.18 -17.21
N LEU A 10 1.09 2.41 -17.15
CA LEU A 10 0.64 3.40 -16.17
C LEU A 10 -0.76 3.90 -16.56
N ARG A 11 -1.71 3.82 -15.63
CA ARG A 11 -3.10 4.28 -15.81
C ARG A 11 -3.47 5.21 -14.66
N PRO A 12 -3.00 6.48 -14.68
CA PRO A 12 -3.35 7.43 -13.63
C PRO A 12 -4.84 7.75 -13.67
N ASP A 13 -5.55 7.49 -12.58
CA ASP A 13 -6.99 7.70 -12.40
C ASP A 13 -7.33 8.97 -11.62
N SER A 14 -6.32 9.69 -11.16
CA SER A 14 -6.48 10.89 -10.34
C SER A 14 -5.40 11.91 -10.66
N PHE A 15 -5.67 13.18 -10.33
CA PHE A 15 -4.68 14.26 -10.46
C PHE A 15 -3.38 13.92 -9.72
N TYR A 16 -3.49 13.36 -8.50
CA TYR A 16 -2.32 12.92 -7.74
C TYR A 16 -1.52 11.84 -8.49
N ALA A 17 -2.18 10.83 -9.05
CA ALA A 17 -1.53 9.79 -9.82
C ALA A 17 -0.82 10.38 -11.06
N GLN A 18 -1.48 11.33 -11.74
CA GLN A 18 -0.88 12.02 -12.89
C GLN A 18 0.39 12.78 -12.49
N THR A 19 0.37 13.56 -11.40
CA THR A 19 1.58 14.28 -10.94
C THR A 19 2.73 13.35 -10.59
N LYS A 20 2.46 12.11 -10.12
CA LYS A 20 3.50 11.10 -9.88
C LYS A 20 4.10 10.56 -11.18
N VAL A 21 3.27 10.32 -12.20
CA VAL A 21 3.76 9.90 -13.52
C VAL A 21 4.62 10.99 -14.16
N ASP A 22 4.21 12.25 -14.05
CA ASP A 22 4.97 13.37 -14.62
C ASP A 22 6.30 13.59 -13.88
N ALA A 23 6.31 13.48 -12.53
CA ALA A 23 7.53 13.51 -11.75
C ALA A 23 8.50 12.37 -12.10
N GLU A 24 7.98 11.15 -12.34
CA GLU A 24 8.77 10.01 -12.78
C GLU A 24 9.45 10.29 -14.12
N ARG A 25 8.73 10.85 -15.10
CA ARG A 25 9.28 11.23 -16.40
C ARG A 25 10.40 12.26 -16.28
N ILE A 26 10.22 13.28 -15.43
CA ILE A 26 11.22 14.32 -15.18
C ILE A 26 12.49 13.69 -14.58
N VAL A 27 12.35 12.84 -13.56
CA VAL A 27 13.49 12.16 -12.92
C VAL A 27 14.26 11.31 -13.92
N LEU A 28 13.56 10.53 -14.76
CA LEU A 28 14.18 9.64 -15.75
C LEU A 28 14.83 10.40 -16.92
N SER A 29 14.37 11.63 -17.21
CA SER A 29 14.99 12.47 -18.24
C SER A 29 16.26 13.19 -17.76
N ALA A 30 16.51 13.26 -16.46
CA ALA A 30 17.65 13.95 -15.89
C ALA A 30 18.95 13.20 -16.14
N LYS A 31 19.98 13.93 -16.59
CA LYS A 31 21.29 13.39 -16.94
C LYS A 31 22.41 14.21 -16.33
N HIS A 32 23.54 13.57 -16.08
CA HIS A 32 24.80 14.22 -15.81
C HIS A 32 25.34 14.95 -17.06
N ALA A 33 26.36 15.77 -16.89
CA ALA A 33 27.01 16.48 -18.01
C ALA A 33 27.61 15.54 -19.06
N ASP A 34 27.99 14.33 -18.68
CA ASP A 34 28.52 13.29 -19.56
C ASP A 34 27.42 12.45 -20.26
N GLY A 35 26.13 12.79 -20.03
CA GLY A 35 24.98 12.11 -20.61
C GLY A 35 24.51 10.88 -19.84
N THR A 36 25.18 10.46 -18.77
CA THR A 36 24.74 9.32 -17.95
C THR A 36 23.46 9.65 -17.16
N PRO A 37 22.54 8.67 -16.97
CA PRO A 37 21.31 8.90 -16.22
C PRO A 37 21.58 9.31 -14.77
N LEU A 38 20.92 10.37 -14.30
CA LEU A 38 21.09 10.89 -12.95
C LEU A 38 20.12 10.28 -11.94
N GLY A 39 18.87 10.06 -12.33
CA GLY A 39 17.80 9.71 -11.43
C GLY A 39 17.42 8.23 -11.43
N THR A 40 16.90 7.75 -10.31
CA THR A 40 16.28 6.42 -10.16
C THR A 40 14.91 6.59 -9.55
N VAL A 41 13.92 5.85 -10.05
CA VAL A 41 12.55 5.89 -9.54
C VAL A 41 12.28 4.63 -8.70
N LEU A 42 11.80 4.84 -7.48
CA LEU A 42 11.34 3.77 -6.60
C LEU A 42 9.81 3.87 -6.45
N ARG A 43 9.08 2.94 -7.07
CA ARG A 43 7.63 2.79 -6.94
C ARG A 43 7.36 1.92 -5.71
N LEU A 44 6.81 2.51 -4.67
CA LEU A 44 6.62 1.83 -3.40
C LEU A 44 5.30 1.06 -3.38
N GLY A 45 5.31 -0.18 -2.90
CA GLY A 45 4.12 -0.84 -2.41
C GLY A 45 3.43 -0.01 -1.33
N ALA A 46 2.33 -0.51 -0.76
CA ALA A 46 1.68 0.21 0.33
C ALA A 46 2.63 0.28 1.54
N VAL A 47 3.14 1.49 1.80
CA VAL A 47 4.09 1.72 2.90
C VAL A 47 3.36 1.70 4.23
N TYR A 48 3.90 0.95 5.20
CA TYR A 48 3.43 0.94 6.59
C TYR A 48 4.59 1.09 7.58
N GLY A 49 4.27 1.45 8.83
CA GLY A 49 5.21 1.78 9.90
C GLY A 49 4.53 2.67 10.94
N ALA A 50 5.24 3.11 11.97
CA ALA A 50 4.66 3.87 13.09
C ALA A 50 4.01 5.20 12.68
N ARG A 51 4.52 5.83 11.62
CA ARG A 51 3.99 7.10 11.08
C ARG A 51 2.97 6.90 9.96
N ILE A 52 2.39 5.72 9.84
CA ILE A 52 1.45 5.37 8.80
C ILE A 52 0.25 6.33 8.77
N LYS A 53 -0.21 6.68 7.56
CA LYS A 53 -1.40 7.49 7.30
C LYS A 53 -2.37 6.71 6.41
N GLY A 54 -3.57 7.26 6.22
CA GLY A 54 -4.53 6.70 5.27
C GLY A 54 -5.21 5.43 5.76
N ASN A 55 -5.49 4.52 4.83
CA ASN A 55 -6.40 3.39 5.06
C ASN A 55 -5.86 2.35 6.05
N TYR A 56 -4.58 2.04 6.01
CA TYR A 56 -4.00 1.07 6.95
C TYR A 56 -3.96 1.60 8.39
N ARG A 57 -3.75 2.91 8.60
CA ARG A 57 -3.91 3.51 9.93
C ARG A 57 -5.35 3.41 10.43
N ARG A 58 -6.33 3.68 9.56
CA ARG A 58 -7.76 3.54 9.90
C ARG A 58 -8.11 2.11 10.23
N LEU A 59 -7.61 1.14 9.44
CA LEU A 59 -7.80 -0.28 9.69
C LEU A 59 -7.23 -0.67 11.06
N LEU A 60 -5.97 -0.33 11.34
CA LEU A 60 -5.31 -0.62 12.62
C LEU A 60 -6.10 -0.04 13.80
N LEU A 61 -6.46 1.25 13.75
CA LEU A 61 -7.22 1.90 14.83
C LEU A 61 -8.63 1.30 15.00
N SER A 62 -9.29 0.89 13.92
CA SER A 62 -10.60 0.24 13.96
C SER A 62 -10.51 -1.16 14.59
N LEU A 63 -9.47 -1.93 14.25
CA LEU A 63 -9.19 -3.22 14.87
C LEU A 63 -8.81 -3.06 16.36
N ALA A 64 -7.98 -2.06 16.70
CA ALA A 64 -7.62 -1.76 18.07
C ALA A 64 -8.85 -1.41 18.95
N ARG A 65 -9.87 -0.80 18.37
CA ARG A 65 -11.15 -0.47 19.05
C ARG A 65 -12.18 -1.61 19.01
N GLY A 66 -11.91 -2.71 18.31
CA GLY A 66 -12.85 -3.81 18.11
C GLY A 66 -14.10 -3.43 17.28
N ARG A 67 -13.96 -2.43 16.39
CA ARG A 67 -15.07 -1.89 15.59
C ARG A 67 -14.96 -2.21 14.09
N PHE A 68 -13.97 -2.99 13.69
CA PHE A 68 -13.78 -3.34 12.30
C PHE A 68 -14.57 -4.60 11.94
N ILE A 69 -15.33 -4.52 10.86
CA ILE A 69 -16.05 -5.64 10.26
C ILE A 69 -15.54 -5.77 8.82
N PRO A 70 -14.89 -6.90 8.45
CA PRO A 70 -14.46 -7.17 7.09
C PRO A 70 -15.62 -7.18 6.09
N ILE A 71 -15.33 -6.83 4.84
CA ILE A 71 -16.28 -6.90 3.72
C ILE A 71 -15.73 -7.87 2.68
N GLY A 72 -16.55 -8.80 2.23
CA GLY A 72 -16.18 -9.82 1.25
C GLY A 72 -15.33 -10.94 1.84
N ALA A 73 -14.72 -11.75 0.96
CA ALA A 73 -13.95 -12.92 1.34
C ALA A 73 -12.54 -12.58 1.88
N GLY A 74 -12.05 -11.37 1.70
CA GLY A 74 -10.71 -10.94 2.13
C GLY A 74 -9.55 -11.67 1.44
N THR A 75 -9.79 -12.30 0.30
CA THR A 75 -8.78 -13.05 -0.47
C THR A 75 -8.01 -12.20 -1.46
N ASN A 76 -8.45 -10.96 -1.67
CA ASN A 76 -7.78 -9.99 -2.55
C ASN A 76 -6.36 -9.70 -2.05
N ARG A 77 -5.41 -9.71 -2.99
CA ARG A 77 -3.98 -9.54 -2.69
C ARG A 77 -3.61 -8.07 -2.53
N ARG A 78 -2.66 -7.86 -1.65
CA ARG A 78 -2.02 -6.56 -1.40
C ARG A 78 -0.52 -6.73 -1.33
N THR A 79 0.20 -5.73 -1.77
CA THR A 79 1.65 -5.68 -1.65
C THR A 79 2.05 -4.52 -0.77
N LEU A 80 2.80 -4.82 0.27
CA LEU A 80 3.22 -3.87 1.29
C LEU A 80 4.74 -3.74 1.31
N VAL A 81 5.21 -2.71 2.00
CA VAL A 81 6.62 -2.54 2.34
C VAL A 81 6.74 -1.77 3.66
N TYR A 82 7.62 -2.23 4.55
CA TYR A 82 7.88 -1.55 5.80
C TYR A 82 8.74 -0.29 5.58
N ASP A 83 8.46 0.80 6.29
CA ASP A 83 9.10 2.10 6.08
C ASP A 83 10.62 2.07 6.26
N LYS A 84 11.13 1.25 7.20
CA LYS A 84 12.59 1.06 7.38
C LYS A 84 13.23 0.31 6.20
N ASP A 85 12.49 -0.58 5.54
CA ASP A 85 12.97 -1.24 4.32
C ASP A 85 12.92 -0.28 3.12
N VAL A 86 11.95 0.64 3.06
CA VAL A 86 11.96 1.74 2.07
C VAL A 86 13.21 2.59 2.22
N ALA A 87 13.55 2.99 3.46
CA ALA A 87 14.76 3.78 3.72
C ALA A 87 16.04 3.02 3.30
N ARG A 88 16.12 1.71 3.60
CA ARG A 88 17.24 0.86 3.19
C ARG A 88 17.35 0.73 1.67
N ALA A 89 16.22 0.54 0.98
CA ALA A 89 16.18 0.47 -0.49
C ALA A 89 16.64 1.79 -1.11
N ALA A 90 16.18 2.93 -0.59
CA ALA A 90 16.59 4.24 -1.06
C ALA A 90 18.11 4.50 -0.88
N LEU A 91 18.66 4.14 0.28
CA LEU A 91 20.09 4.25 0.53
C LEU A 91 20.92 3.32 -0.38
N LEU A 92 20.42 2.12 -0.66
CA LEU A 92 21.08 1.19 -1.56
C LEU A 92 21.05 1.69 -3.00
N ALA A 93 19.91 2.21 -3.46
CA ALA A 93 19.80 2.82 -4.78
C ALA A 93 20.76 4.01 -4.94
N LEU A 94 20.85 4.88 -3.92
CA LEU A 94 21.76 6.05 -3.93
C LEU A 94 23.23 5.65 -4.05
N ARG A 95 23.61 4.53 -3.45
CA ARG A 95 25.00 4.04 -3.44
C ARG A 95 25.38 3.16 -4.64
N ASN A 96 24.42 2.83 -5.48
CA ASN A 96 24.62 1.95 -6.64
C ASN A 96 24.46 2.74 -7.95
N PRO A 97 25.55 3.20 -8.58
CA PRO A 97 25.46 3.96 -9.83
C PRO A 97 24.86 3.15 -10.99
N GLY A 98 24.88 1.81 -10.91
CA GLY A 98 24.33 0.94 -11.95
C GLY A 98 22.80 0.93 -12.04
N VAL A 99 22.07 1.63 -11.14
CA VAL A 99 20.60 1.73 -11.20
C VAL A 99 20.08 3.03 -11.80
N GLY A 100 20.97 3.94 -12.19
CA GLY A 100 20.59 5.22 -12.82
C GLY A 100 19.71 5.02 -14.05
N GLY A 101 18.70 5.87 -14.24
CA GLY A 101 17.74 5.79 -15.35
C GLY A 101 16.71 4.67 -15.23
N SER A 102 16.69 3.94 -14.13
CA SER A 102 15.82 2.78 -13.96
C SER A 102 14.62 3.07 -13.06
N VAL A 103 13.56 2.28 -13.25
CA VAL A 103 12.38 2.21 -12.38
C VAL A 103 12.37 0.88 -11.65
N PHE A 104 12.07 0.91 -10.37
CA PHE A 104 11.98 -0.27 -9.53
C PHE A 104 10.74 -0.25 -8.64
N ASN A 105 10.05 -1.37 -8.54
CA ASN A 105 9.05 -1.60 -7.52
C ASN A 105 9.74 -2.05 -6.21
N ILE A 106 9.37 -1.42 -5.10
CA ILE A 106 9.89 -1.75 -3.78
C ILE A 106 8.75 -2.34 -2.94
N THR A 107 8.92 -3.59 -2.55
CA THR A 107 7.95 -4.39 -1.79
C THR A 107 8.66 -5.25 -0.75
N ASP A 108 7.90 -5.92 0.12
CA ASP A 108 8.44 -6.94 1.01
C ASP A 108 8.68 -8.31 0.34
N GLY A 109 8.48 -8.38 -0.98
CA GLY A 109 8.69 -9.58 -1.81
C GLY A 109 7.55 -10.60 -1.74
N ARG A 110 6.42 -10.28 -1.08
CA ARG A 110 5.27 -11.18 -0.89
C ARG A 110 3.95 -10.52 -1.29
N TYR A 111 2.96 -11.37 -1.54
CA TYR A 111 1.57 -10.97 -1.74
C TYR A 111 0.74 -11.42 -0.54
N HIS A 112 0.12 -10.46 0.14
CA HIS A 112 -0.67 -10.72 1.34
C HIS A 112 -2.15 -10.62 1.04
N SER A 113 -2.95 -11.60 1.45
CA SER A 113 -4.40 -11.45 1.42
C SER A 113 -4.84 -10.41 2.47
N MET A 114 -5.98 -9.75 2.24
CA MET A 114 -6.54 -8.83 3.23
C MET A 114 -6.80 -9.54 4.57
N ASN A 115 -7.22 -10.81 4.54
CA ASN A 115 -7.38 -11.61 5.77
C ASN A 115 -6.06 -11.77 6.51
N ASN A 116 -4.98 -12.14 5.80
CA ASN A 116 -3.65 -12.27 6.41
C ASN A 116 -3.16 -10.95 7.04
N ILE A 117 -3.43 -9.81 6.40
CA ILE A 117 -3.11 -8.48 6.96
C ILE A 117 -3.91 -8.22 8.24
N ILE A 118 -5.22 -8.52 8.24
CA ILE A 118 -6.10 -8.33 9.40
C ILE A 118 -5.66 -9.24 10.56
N GLU A 119 -5.40 -10.52 10.30
CA GLU A 119 -4.92 -11.49 11.29
C GLU A 119 -3.61 -11.01 11.92
N THR A 120 -2.62 -10.64 11.08
CA THR A 120 -1.31 -10.16 11.55
C THR A 120 -1.42 -8.88 12.39
N LEU A 121 -2.32 -7.96 11.99
CA LEU A 121 -2.61 -6.76 12.78
C LEU A 121 -3.25 -7.11 14.12
N CYS A 122 -4.20 -8.04 14.15
CA CYS A 122 -4.83 -8.49 15.38
C CYS A 122 -3.82 -9.15 16.32
N ASP A 123 -2.94 -9.99 15.79
CA ASP A 123 -1.87 -10.62 16.57
C ASP A 123 -0.94 -9.57 17.18
N ALA A 124 -0.51 -8.56 16.41
CA ALA A 124 0.31 -7.46 16.92
C ALA A 124 -0.41 -6.63 17.99
N LEU A 125 -1.74 -6.47 17.89
CA LEU A 125 -2.57 -5.79 18.88
C LEU A 125 -2.87 -6.63 20.12
N GLY A 126 -2.63 -7.95 20.09
CA GLY A 126 -3.05 -8.90 21.13
C GLY A 126 -4.57 -9.11 21.15
N ARG A 127 -5.22 -9.07 19.96
CA ARG A 127 -6.67 -9.22 19.80
C ARG A 127 -7.01 -10.41 18.92
N ARG A 128 -8.22 -10.93 19.08
CA ARG A 128 -8.76 -11.93 18.16
C ARG A 128 -9.24 -11.27 16.87
N PRO A 129 -8.97 -11.86 15.69
CA PRO A 129 -9.49 -11.34 14.43
C PRO A 129 -11.03 -11.40 14.38
N PRO A 130 -11.68 -10.49 13.64
CA PRO A 130 -13.12 -10.49 13.43
C PRO A 130 -13.57 -11.81 12.80
N GLN A 131 -14.61 -12.43 13.37
CA GLN A 131 -15.14 -13.71 12.88
C GLN A 131 -16.28 -13.55 11.86
N LEU A 132 -16.91 -12.38 11.85
CA LEU A 132 -18.00 -12.05 10.93
C LEU A 132 -17.47 -11.18 9.80
N SER A 133 -17.84 -11.51 8.57
CA SER A 133 -17.64 -10.66 7.40
C SER A 133 -18.98 -10.34 6.75
N LEU A 134 -19.11 -9.12 6.23
CA LEU A 134 -20.29 -8.69 5.51
C LEU A 134 -20.18 -9.09 4.03
N PRO A 135 -21.23 -9.60 3.42
CA PRO A 135 -21.19 -9.96 2.00
C PRO A 135 -21.05 -8.73 1.12
N LEU A 136 -20.19 -8.81 0.11
CA LEU A 136 -19.82 -7.69 -0.76
C LEU A 136 -21.03 -7.08 -1.51
N GLY A 137 -21.88 -7.94 -2.09
CA GLY A 137 -23.01 -7.50 -2.92
C GLY A 137 -23.97 -6.56 -2.20
N PRO A 138 -24.57 -6.96 -1.06
CA PRO A 138 -25.45 -6.08 -0.28
C PRO A 138 -24.77 -4.79 0.18
N ILE A 139 -23.51 -4.85 0.62
CA ILE A 139 -22.78 -3.65 1.07
C ILE A 139 -22.54 -2.68 -0.09
N ARG A 140 -22.15 -3.18 -1.24
CA ARG A 140 -21.95 -2.36 -2.44
C ARG A 140 -23.27 -1.73 -2.91
N PHE A 141 -24.38 -2.46 -2.83
CA PHE A 141 -25.71 -1.95 -3.14
C PHE A 141 -26.14 -0.83 -2.17
N LEU A 142 -25.98 -1.05 -0.87
CA LEU A 142 -26.28 -0.04 0.16
C LEU A 142 -25.40 1.22 0.02
N ALA A 143 -24.09 1.04 -0.25
CA ALA A 143 -23.20 2.15 -0.52
C ALA A 143 -23.69 2.99 -1.72
N GLY A 144 -24.23 2.33 -2.75
CA GLY A 144 -24.84 2.99 -3.89
C GLY A 144 -26.08 3.81 -3.55
N LEU A 145 -26.98 3.26 -2.74
CA LEU A 145 -28.17 3.99 -2.30
C LEU A 145 -27.81 5.22 -1.45
N ILE A 146 -26.80 5.11 -0.59
CA ILE A 146 -26.30 6.22 0.23
C ILE A 146 -25.67 7.30 -0.66
N GLU A 147 -24.89 6.89 -1.66
CA GLU A 147 -24.24 7.78 -2.63
C GLU A 147 -25.29 8.54 -3.45
N ASP A 148 -26.24 7.82 -4.04
CA ASP A 148 -27.31 8.39 -4.85
C ASP A 148 -28.21 9.33 -4.01
N GLY A 149 -28.54 8.95 -2.78
CA GLY A 149 -29.28 9.79 -1.84
C GLY A 149 -28.52 11.04 -1.39
N ALA A 150 -27.22 10.93 -1.13
CA ALA A 150 -26.39 12.08 -0.76
C ALA A 150 -26.27 13.09 -1.91
N HIS A 151 -26.17 12.61 -3.16
CA HIS A 151 -26.18 13.48 -4.33
C HIS A 151 -27.47 14.28 -4.47
N LEU A 152 -28.63 13.67 -4.16
CA LEU A 152 -29.91 14.37 -4.18
C LEU A 152 -29.98 15.56 -3.22
N PHE A 153 -29.25 15.47 -2.09
CA PHE A 153 -29.19 16.51 -1.05
C PHE A 153 -27.91 17.36 -1.12
N SER A 154 -27.14 17.30 -2.20
CA SER A 154 -25.85 18.00 -2.38
C SER A 154 -24.87 17.78 -1.20
N ARG A 155 -24.89 16.58 -0.62
CA ARG A 155 -24.00 16.18 0.48
C ARG A 155 -23.01 15.13 0.03
N THR A 156 -21.83 15.12 0.67
CA THR A 156 -20.80 14.09 0.43
C THR A 156 -21.21 12.80 1.13
N ALA A 157 -21.29 11.69 0.41
CA ALA A 157 -21.59 10.39 1.00
C ALA A 157 -20.42 9.92 1.88
N PRO A 158 -20.69 9.40 3.08
CA PRO A 158 -19.65 8.90 4.00
C PRO A 158 -18.99 7.60 3.50
N ILE A 159 -19.71 6.82 2.72
CA ILE A 159 -19.24 5.59 2.06
C ILE A 159 -19.77 5.62 0.63
N VAL A 160 -18.88 5.44 -0.33
CA VAL A 160 -19.19 5.38 -1.76
C VAL A 160 -18.80 4.02 -2.34
N ARG A 161 -19.46 3.61 -3.44
CA ARG A 161 -19.14 2.36 -4.14
C ARG A 161 -17.65 2.21 -4.40
N ALA A 162 -16.99 3.29 -4.85
CA ALA A 162 -15.56 3.32 -5.11
C ALA A 162 -14.69 2.96 -3.88
N THR A 163 -15.14 3.28 -2.66
CA THR A 163 -14.43 2.89 -1.42
C THR A 163 -14.50 1.39 -1.19
N VAL A 164 -15.65 0.78 -1.43
CA VAL A 164 -15.87 -0.66 -1.31
C VAL A 164 -15.08 -1.41 -2.38
N ASP A 165 -15.14 -0.94 -3.63
CA ASP A 165 -14.41 -1.53 -4.75
C ASP A 165 -12.89 -1.47 -4.51
N LYS A 166 -12.38 -0.33 -4.04
CA LYS A 166 -10.96 -0.15 -3.69
C LYS A 166 -10.51 -1.02 -2.51
N TYR A 167 -11.40 -1.31 -1.56
CA TYR A 167 -11.11 -2.22 -0.45
C TYR A 167 -10.94 -3.67 -0.95
N THR A 168 -11.73 -4.10 -1.93
CA THR A 168 -11.73 -5.47 -2.46
C THR A 168 -10.88 -5.65 -3.72
N GLU A 169 -10.27 -4.59 -4.24
CA GLU A 169 -9.38 -4.64 -5.40
C GLU A 169 -8.19 -5.55 -5.16
N ASP A 170 -7.75 -6.29 -6.19
CA ASP A 170 -6.56 -7.15 -6.15
C ASP A 170 -5.35 -6.37 -6.68
N VAL A 171 -4.42 -6.03 -5.79
CA VAL A 171 -3.21 -5.25 -6.12
C VAL A 171 -1.97 -6.05 -5.72
N ALA A 172 -1.40 -6.75 -6.69
CA ALA A 172 -0.16 -7.50 -6.55
C ALA A 172 0.93 -6.85 -7.40
N VAL A 173 2.04 -6.45 -6.77
CA VAL A 173 3.17 -5.77 -7.43
C VAL A 173 4.45 -6.58 -7.24
N ASP A 174 5.16 -6.85 -8.32
CA ASP A 174 6.43 -7.58 -8.32
C ASP A 174 7.59 -6.62 -8.01
N GLY A 175 8.34 -6.89 -6.95
CA GLY A 175 9.53 -6.14 -6.55
C GLY A 175 10.86 -6.86 -6.82
N ARG A 176 10.86 -7.98 -7.53
CA ARG A 176 12.05 -8.82 -7.73
C ARG A 176 13.15 -8.13 -8.51
N LYS A 177 12.83 -7.23 -9.45
CA LYS A 177 13.81 -6.53 -10.28
C LYS A 177 14.85 -5.81 -9.42
N PHE A 178 14.42 -5.04 -8.42
CA PHE A 178 15.34 -4.33 -7.52
C PHE A 178 16.19 -5.30 -6.70
N CYS A 179 15.59 -6.36 -6.16
CA CYS A 179 16.30 -7.38 -5.40
C CYS A 179 17.41 -8.04 -6.24
N THR A 180 17.10 -8.42 -7.49
CA THR A 180 18.03 -9.09 -8.39
C THR A 180 19.20 -8.18 -8.81
N GLN A 181 18.94 -6.90 -9.08
CA GLN A 181 19.98 -5.98 -9.58
C GLN A 181 20.86 -5.40 -8.48
N THR A 182 20.33 -5.29 -7.25
CA THR A 182 21.06 -4.60 -6.17
C THR A 182 21.46 -5.51 -5.01
N GLY A 183 20.98 -6.74 -4.98
CA GLY A 183 21.14 -7.63 -3.83
C GLY A 183 20.27 -7.23 -2.63
N PHE A 184 19.27 -6.35 -2.84
CA PHE A 184 18.36 -5.95 -1.77
C PHE A 184 17.54 -7.13 -1.25
N VAL A 185 17.52 -7.28 0.06
CA VAL A 185 16.65 -8.24 0.76
C VAL A 185 15.82 -7.47 1.79
N PRO A 186 14.49 -7.50 1.70
CA PRO A 186 13.63 -6.95 2.74
C PRO A 186 13.95 -7.60 4.09
N LYS A 187 14.11 -6.80 5.13
CA LYS A 187 14.45 -7.28 6.47
C LYS A 187 13.21 -7.62 7.29
N TYR A 188 12.11 -6.96 7.00
CA TYR A 188 10.87 -7.09 7.75
C TYR A 188 9.85 -7.90 6.94
N ASP A 189 9.37 -8.99 7.53
CA ASP A 189 8.14 -9.62 7.09
C ASP A 189 6.92 -8.87 7.67
N LEU A 190 5.73 -9.27 7.24
CA LEU A 190 4.48 -8.62 7.65
C LEU A 190 4.30 -8.64 9.18
N ALA A 191 4.63 -9.75 9.84
CA ALA A 191 4.45 -9.93 11.28
C ALA A 191 5.42 -9.06 12.08
N ALA A 192 6.70 -9.07 11.72
CA ALA A 192 7.72 -8.27 12.38
C ALA A 192 7.45 -6.76 12.22
N GLY A 193 7.11 -6.33 11.01
CA GLY A 193 6.83 -4.93 10.71
C GLY A 193 5.59 -4.40 11.44
N TRP A 194 4.47 -5.16 11.48
CA TRP A 194 3.28 -4.73 12.22
C TRP A 194 3.47 -4.76 13.73
N ARG A 195 4.20 -5.73 14.27
CA ARG A 195 4.54 -5.76 15.71
C ARG A 195 5.33 -4.52 16.09
N GLU A 196 6.39 -4.20 15.36
CA GLU A 196 7.19 -3.01 15.62
C GLU A 196 6.38 -1.73 15.46
N THR A 197 5.51 -1.64 14.42
CA THR A 197 4.59 -0.52 14.22
C THR A 197 3.68 -0.29 15.42
N VAL A 198 3.03 -1.35 15.92
CA VAL A 198 2.12 -1.27 17.07
C VAL A 198 2.87 -0.88 18.35
N ASP A 199 4.05 -1.45 18.57
CA ASP A 199 4.88 -1.13 19.74
C ASP A 199 5.39 0.32 19.73
N GLU A 200 5.77 0.84 18.57
CA GLU A 200 6.15 2.25 18.42
C GLU A 200 4.96 3.19 18.63
N MET A 201 3.79 2.87 18.06
CA MET A 201 2.57 3.66 18.25
C MET A 201 2.06 3.68 19.69
N ARG A 202 2.19 2.57 20.41
CA ARG A 202 1.91 2.52 21.86
C ARG A 202 2.85 3.40 22.67
N ARG A 203 4.13 3.39 22.33
CA ARG A 203 5.14 4.25 23.00
C ARG A 203 4.95 5.73 22.73
N SER A 204 4.45 6.10 21.55
CA SER A 204 4.17 7.50 21.20
C SER A 204 2.79 7.99 21.67
N GLY A 205 1.92 7.10 22.17
CA GLY A 205 0.55 7.45 22.57
C GLY A 205 -0.43 7.59 21.40
N ASP A 206 -0.09 7.08 20.21
CA ASP A 206 -0.94 7.08 19.01
C ASP A 206 -1.94 5.90 18.98
N LEU A 207 -1.76 4.96 19.91
CA LEU A 207 -2.57 3.73 20.00
C LEU A 207 -2.94 3.41 21.46
#